data_c3623548511881904cb04f384147f024
#
_entry.id   c3623548511881904cb04f384147f024
#
_cell.length_a   1.000
_cell.length_b   1.000
_cell.length_c   1.000
_cell.angle_alpha   90.00
_cell.angle_beta   90.00
_cell.angle_gamma   90.00
#
_symmetry.space_group_name_H-M   'P 1'
#
loop_
_entity.id
_entity.type
_entity.pdbx_description
1 polymer ?
#
loop_
_entity_poly.entity_id
_entity_poly.type
_entity_poly.pdbx_seq_one_letter_code
_entity_poly.pdbx_strand_id
1 'polypeptide(L)'
;MKLRLAYAAALVLAAAVSIAPGLSGAKPKGAGAPAPPPATPPTDADFRTPDPKDLLVIETTKGKVLVELNDIAAPMAAERVRTLARQGVYNGRGFFRVIDNFMDQTGDPLDTGMGQSSLPNLQPEFTFKRGSDTPFALVFKSNGAEEGYVGSLPVVSQSMDLGLLTVDHRVDAWGTYCAGVLGIARADDPASGNSQFFLMRTNATSPDGGSHGLDKQYTAFGRVLAGQDVIDAIKTGEPVAQPQDKMLSVKVVADMPEASRPHVRVVDASSPWGRAAIIRAEAASNPVDFTVCDVKLPVEVK
;
A
#
# COMPACT_ATOMS: atom_id res chain seq x y z
N MET A 1 58.45 -53.88 -24.99
CA MET A 1 59.43 -52.77 -24.75
C MET A 1 58.96 -52.06 -23.53
N LYS A 2 59.64 -52.27 -22.39
CA LYS A 2 59.21 -51.79 -21.06
C LYS A 2 59.90 -50.48 -20.77
N LEU A 3 59.15 -49.38 -20.56
CA LEU A 3 59.65 -48.14 -20.16
C LEU A 3 59.35 -47.94 -18.65
N ARG A 4 60.42 -47.83 -17.86
CA ARG A 4 60.36 -47.59 -16.42
C ARG A 4 60.35 -46.08 -16.19
N LEU A 5 59.37 -45.55 -15.48
CA LEU A 5 59.34 -44.18 -14.96
C LEU A 5 59.90 -44.18 -13.54
N ALA A 6 60.90 -43.36 -13.31
CA ALA A 6 61.52 -43.15 -12.01
C ALA A 6 60.74 -42.08 -11.23
N TYR A 7 60.40 -42.38 -9.97
CA TYR A 7 59.83 -41.43 -9.02
C TYR A 7 60.95 -40.62 -8.34
N ALA A 8 60.93 -39.30 -8.49
CA ALA A 8 61.72 -38.38 -7.72
C ALA A 8 60.92 -37.94 -6.48
N ALA A 9 61.46 -38.25 -5.30
CA ALA A 9 60.91 -37.79 -4.02
C ALA A 9 61.34 -36.34 -3.72
N ALA A 10 60.39 -35.45 -3.64
CA ALA A 10 60.64 -34.09 -3.17
C ALA A 10 60.35 -34.00 -1.66
N LEU A 11 61.40 -33.68 -0.89
CA LEU A 11 61.29 -33.34 0.53
C LEU A 11 60.64 -31.97 0.68
N VAL A 12 59.47 -31.92 1.36
CA VAL A 12 58.85 -30.66 1.79
C VAL A 12 59.29 -30.36 3.23
N LEU A 13 60.07 -29.30 3.38
CA LEU A 13 60.41 -28.73 4.70
C LEU A 13 59.19 -28.00 5.23
N ALA A 14 58.59 -28.48 6.33
CA ALA A 14 57.53 -27.80 7.03
C ALA A 14 58.10 -26.71 7.96
N ALA A 15 57.95 -25.47 7.59
CA ALA A 15 58.19 -24.32 8.48
C ALA A 15 56.98 -24.12 9.41
N ALA A 16 57.21 -24.32 10.72
CA ALA A 16 56.20 -24.03 11.73
C ALA A 16 56.07 -22.50 11.92
N VAL A 17 54.96 -21.94 11.44
CA VAL A 17 54.57 -20.56 11.72
C VAL A 17 53.82 -20.55 13.03
N SER A 18 54.41 -19.99 14.08
CA SER A 18 53.76 -19.71 15.38
C SER A 18 52.77 -18.57 15.19
N ILE A 19 51.49 -18.87 15.20
CA ILE A 19 50.40 -17.88 15.20
C ILE A 19 50.21 -17.43 16.65
N ALA A 20 50.61 -16.20 16.95
CA ALA A 20 50.23 -15.55 18.20
C ALA A 20 48.74 -15.28 18.25
N PRO A 21 48.05 -15.45 19.41
CA PRO A 21 46.60 -15.15 19.50
C PRO A 21 46.43 -13.64 19.29
N GLY A 22 45.81 -13.29 18.15
CA GLY A 22 45.39 -11.94 17.84
C GLY A 22 44.39 -11.44 18.87
N LEU A 23 44.69 -10.32 19.51
CA LEU A 23 43.75 -9.54 20.32
C LEU A 23 42.51 -9.25 19.46
N SER A 24 41.40 -9.92 19.81
CA SER A 24 40.08 -9.63 19.28
C SER A 24 39.68 -8.23 19.74
N GLY A 25 40.00 -7.23 18.95
CA GLY A 25 39.50 -5.88 19.13
C GLY A 25 37.99 -5.87 18.96
N ALA A 26 37.22 -5.82 20.06
CA ALA A 26 35.83 -5.52 20.02
C ALA A 26 35.64 -4.21 19.26
N LYS A 27 34.94 -4.23 18.11
CA LYS A 27 34.51 -3.00 17.45
C LYS A 27 33.74 -2.15 18.47
N PRO A 28 34.07 -0.87 18.62
CA PRO A 28 33.27 0.00 19.48
C PRO A 28 31.85 -0.06 18.96
N LYS A 29 30.89 -0.39 19.83
CA LYS A 29 29.45 -0.22 19.57
C LYS A 29 29.29 1.22 19.15
N GLY A 30 28.94 1.45 17.87
CA GLY A 30 28.65 2.79 17.38
C GLY A 30 27.64 3.43 18.33
N ALA A 31 27.89 4.66 18.73
CA ALA A 31 26.94 5.43 19.51
C ALA A 31 25.61 5.36 18.77
N GLY A 32 24.60 4.72 19.38
CA GLY A 32 23.28 4.59 18.78
C GLY A 32 22.79 5.98 18.40
N ALA A 33 22.17 6.12 17.23
CA ALA A 33 21.53 7.36 16.85
C ALA A 33 20.67 7.85 18.02
N PRO A 34 20.65 9.17 18.31
CA PRO A 34 19.82 9.69 19.39
C PRO A 34 18.38 9.25 19.17
N ALA A 35 17.74 8.80 20.26
CA ALA A 35 16.33 8.40 20.19
C ALA A 35 15.50 9.52 19.56
N PRO A 36 14.60 9.21 18.61
CA PRO A 36 13.79 10.22 17.97
C PRO A 36 12.98 10.99 19.04
N PRO A 37 12.80 12.31 18.86
CA PRO A 37 12.07 13.11 19.84
C PRO A 37 10.67 12.57 20.05
N PRO A 38 10.09 12.71 21.26
CA PRO A 38 8.72 12.27 21.53
C PRO A 38 7.75 12.97 20.57
N ALA A 39 6.74 12.23 20.10
CA ALA A 39 5.76 12.77 19.18
C ALA A 39 4.88 13.81 19.91
N THR A 40 5.07 15.11 19.61
CA THR A 40 4.06 16.11 19.90
C THR A 40 2.83 15.87 19.02
N PRO A 41 1.60 16.15 19.47
CA PRO A 41 0.43 16.08 18.60
C PRO A 41 0.61 16.97 17.35
N PRO A 42 0.03 16.58 16.19
CA PRO A 42 0.02 17.45 15.02
C PRO A 42 -0.82 18.71 15.29
N THR A 43 -0.45 19.81 14.65
CA THR A 43 -1.19 21.08 14.68
C THR A 43 -2.12 21.17 13.46
N ASP A 44 -3.03 22.15 13.44
CA ASP A 44 -3.93 22.33 12.29
C ASP A 44 -3.18 22.53 10.97
N ALA A 45 -1.99 23.12 11.00
CA ALA A 45 -1.16 23.32 9.81
C ALA A 45 -0.56 22.02 9.22
N ASP A 46 -0.58 20.95 10.00
CA ASP A 46 -0.07 19.65 9.56
C ASP A 46 -1.12 18.81 8.83
N PHE A 47 -2.39 19.23 8.86
CA PHE A 47 -3.50 18.51 8.25
C PHE A 47 -3.87 19.09 6.88
N ARG A 48 -4.24 18.20 5.97
CA ARG A 48 -4.99 18.50 4.76
C ARG A 48 -6.44 18.02 4.90
N THR A 49 -7.35 18.67 4.20
CA THR A 49 -8.75 18.24 4.07
C THR A 49 -8.92 17.60 2.70
N PRO A 50 -9.26 16.30 2.61
CA PRO A 50 -9.58 15.67 1.34
C PRO A 50 -10.80 16.31 0.68
N ASP A 51 -10.86 16.32 -0.65
CA ASP A 51 -12.03 16.78 -1.40
C ASP A 51 -13.23 15.86 -1.08
N PRO A 52 -14.39 16.38 -0.70
CA PRO A 52 -15.58 15.56 -0.43
C PRO A 52 -16.01 14.67 -1.60
N LYS A 53 -15.69 15.02 -2.86
CA LYS A 53 -15.96 14.19 -4.02
C LYS A 53 -15.13 12.90 -4.05
N ASP A 54 -13.98 12.92 -3.37
CA ASP A 54 -13.05 11.78 -3.31
C ASP A 54 -13.26 10.95 -2.04
N LEU A 55 -14.19 11.34 -1.18
CA LEU A 55 -14.51 10.60 0.03
C LEU A 55 -15.74 9.73 -0.14
N LEU A 56 -15.62 8.46 0.28
CA LEU A 56 -16.73 7.51 0.40
C LEU A 56 -16.98 7.17 1.87
N VAL A 57 -18.27 7.17 2.26
CA VAL A 57 -18.74 6.55 3.49
C VAL A 57 -19.35 5.21 3.12
N ILE A 58 -18.79 4.12 3.64
CA ILE A 58 -19.31 2.76 3.53
C ILE A 58 -19.88 2.37 4.89
N GLU A 59 -21.20 2.24 5.00
CA GLU A 59 -21.82 1.69 6.20
C GLU A 59 -21.94 0.18 6.04
N THR A 60 -21.38 -0.56 6.98
CA THR A 60 -21.41 -2.02 6.97
C THR A 60 -22.17 -2.58 8.16
N THR A 61 -22.43 -3.88 8.15
CA THR A 61 -23.00 -4.60 9.32
C THR A 61 -22.06 -4.59 10.55
N LYS A 62 -20.78 -4.23 10.37
CA LYS A 62 -19.77 -4.17 11.45
C LYS A 62 -19.45 -2.74 11.90
N GLY A 63 -19.90 -1.74 11.14
CA GLY A 63 -19.60 -0.33 11.43
C GLY A 63 -19.36 0.48 10.18
N LYS A 64 -18.81 1.66 10.34
CA LYS A 64 -18.58 2.63 9.29
C LYS A 64 -17.11 2.61 8.85
N VAL A 65 -16.90 2.61 7.54
CA VAL A 65 -15.58 2.75 6.90
C VAL A 65 -15.57 4.04 6.10
N LEU A 66 -14.52 4.82 6.23
CA LEU A 66 -14.27 6.03 5.46
C LEU A 66 -13.10 5.77 4.51
N VAL A 67 -13.28 6.07 3.23
CA VAL A 67 -12.30 5.83 2.17
C VAL A 67 -12.00 7.13 1.45
N GLU A 68 -10.73 7.37 1.10
CA GLU A 68 -10.31 8.39 0.12
C GLU A 68 -9.95 7.71 -1.20
N LEU A 69 -10.62 8.11 -2.28
CA LEU A 69 -10.33 7.71 -3.65
C LEU A 69 -9.14 8.50 -4.19
N ASN A 70 -8.45 7.99 -5.21
CA ASN A 70 -7.28 8.62 -5.78
C ASN A 70 -7.42 8.81 -7.30
N ASP A 71 -7.82 10.00 -7.72
CA ASP A 71 -8.00 10.38 -9.14
C ASP A 71 -6.67 10.53 -9.90
N ILE A 72 -5.54 10.63 -9.20
CA ILE A 72 -4.22 10.74 -9.85
C ILE A 72 -3.70 9.37 -10.26
N ALA A 73 -3.81 8.40 -9.36
CA ALA A 73 -3.30 7.04 -9.60
C ALA A 73 -4.24 6.20 -10.47
N ALA A 74 -5.57 6.36 -10.28
CA ALA A 74 -6.58 5.53 -10.96
C ALA A 74 -7.89 6.30 -11.20
N PRO A 75 -7.89 7.30 -12.11
CA PRO A 75 -9.06 8.15 -12.36
C PRO A 75 -10.28 7.39 -12.86
N MET A 76 -10.11 6.37 -13.72
CA MET A 76 -11.24 5.59 -14.25
C MET A 76 -11.85 4.69 -13.19
N ALA A 77 -11.03 4.06 -12.35
CA ALA A 77 -11.50 3.21 -11.25
C ALA A 77 -12.20 4.06 -10.17
N ALA A 78 -11.63 5.19 -9.77
CA ALA A 78 -12.24 6.11 -8.81
C ALA A 78 -13.61 6.61 -9.31
N GLU A 79 -13.71 7.05 -10.57
CA GLU A 79 -14.99 7.49 -11.15
C GLU A 79 -16.00 6.34 -11.28
N ARG A 80 -15.55 5.12 -11.62
CA ARG A 80 -16.40 3.94 -11.65
C ARG A 80 -17.04 3.69 -10.29
N VAL A 81 -16.26 3.71 -9.23
CA VAL A 81 -16.75 3.45 -7.87
C VAL A 81 -17.70 4.56 -7.42
N ARG A 82 -17.40 5.83 -7.71
CA ARG A 82 -18.34 6.95 -7.46
C ARG A 82 -19.67 6.77 -8.20
N THR A 83 -19.59 6.44 -9.48
CA THR A 83 -20.80 6.21 -10.30
C THR A 83 -21.66 5.08 -9.77
N LEU A 84 -21.08 3.93 -9.44
CA LEU A 84 -21.82 2.78 -8.92
C LEU A 84 -22.36 3.03 -7.50
N ALA A 85 -21.65 3.80 -6.66
CA ALA A 85 -22.14 4.24 -5.37
C ALA A 85 -23.39 5.13 -5.52
N ARG A 86 -23.37 6.12 -6.44
CA ARG A 86 -24.51 6.99 -6.76
C ARG A 86 -25.71 6.21 -7.30
N GLN A 87 -25.47 5.18 -8.09
CA GLN A 87 -26.50 4.27 -8.61
C GLN A 87 -27.03 3.28 -7.56
N GLY A 88 -26.43 3.25 -6.35
CA GLY A 88 -26.81 2.34 -5.28
C GLY A 88 -26.46 0.87 -5.54
N VAL A 89 -25.60 0.57 -6.52
CA VAL A 89 -25.21 -0.81 -6.89
C VAL A 89 -24.56 -1.53 -5.71
N TYR A 90 -23.85 -0.82 -4.88
CA TYR A 90 -23.15 -1.37 -3.71
C TYR A 90 -24.03 -1.56 -2.47
N ASN A 91 -25.25 -0.97 -2.46
CA ASN A 91 -26.12 -1.06 -1.29
C ASN A 91 -26.66 -2.48 -1.10
N GLY A 92 -26.48 -3.02 0.10
CA GLY A 92 -26.87 -4.37 0.47
C GLY A 92 -25.95 -5.47 -0.05
N ARG A 93 -24.82 -5.13 -0.70
CA ARG A 93 -23.86 -6.13 -1.23
C ARG A 93 -23.06 -6.78 -0.13
N GLY A 94 -22.88 -8.11 -0.24
CA GLY A 94 -22.13 -8.93 0.68
C GLY A 94 -20.62 -8.84 0.46
N PHE A 95 -19.88 -9.11 1.53
CA PHE A 95 -18.47 -9.50 1.42
C PHE A 95 -18.45 -11.02 1.17
N PHE A 96 -18.40 -11.40 -0.09
CA PHE A 96 -18.59 -12.81 -0.50
C PHE A 96 -17.32 -13.66 -0.42
N ARG A 97 -16.14 -13.01 -0.43
CA ARG A 97 -14.82 -13.65 -0.31
C ARG A 97 -13.93 -12.82 0.61
N VAL A 98 -13.59 -13.39 1.76
CA VAL A 98 -12.80 -12.72 2.80
C VAL A 98 -11.71 -13.65 3.28
N ILE A 99 -10.46 -13.33 2.95
CA ILE A 99 -9.31 -14.12 3.33
C ILE A 99 -8.61 -13.43 4.51
N ASP A 100 -8.53 -14.13 5.64
CA ASP A 100 -7.83 -13.62 6.80
C ASP A 100 -6.37 -13.31 6.46
N ASN A 101 -5.83 -12.25 7.09
CA ASN A 101 -4.48 -11.74 6.80
C ASN A 101 -4.23 -11.37 5.33
N PHE A 102 -5.29 -11.11 4.54
CA PHE A 102 -5.15 -10.68 3.15
C PHE A 102 -6.16 -9.57 2.79
N MET A 103 -7.41 -9.92 2.41
CA MET A 103 -8.35 -8.91 1.88
C MET A 103 -9.81 -9.32 2.04
N ASP A 104 -10.70 -8.32 1.94
CA ASP A 104 -12.16 -8.46 1.90
C ASP A 104 -12.68 -8.06 0.52
N GLN A 105 -13.20 -9.01 -0.26
CA GLN A 105 -13.75 -8.78 -1.59
C GLN A 105 -15.26 -8.63 -1.57
N THR A 106 -15.75 -7.61 -2.30
CA THR A 106 -17.16 -7.21 -2.36
C THR A 106 -17.49 -6.54 -3.69
N GLY A 107 -18.67 -5.91 -3.82
CA GLY A 107 -19.07 -5.13 -4.99
C GLY A 107 -19.62 -5.94 -6.16
N ASP A 108 -19.88 -7.23 -5.94
CA ASP A 108 -20.60 -8.08 -6.89
C ASP A 108 -22.11 -7.86 -6.74
N PRO A 109 -22.85 -7.46 -7.79
CA PRO A 109 -24.30 -7.34 -7.73
C PRO A 109 -25.06 -8.64 -7.41
N LEU A 110 -24.42 -9.79 -7.60
CA LEU A 110 -24.99 -11.12 -7.33
C LEU A 110 -24.48 -11.74 -6.02
N ASP A 111 -23.48 -11.15 -5.36
CA ASP A 111 -22.81 -11.68 -4.15
C ASP A 111 -22.22 -13.10 -4.33
N THR A 112 -21.84 -13.47 -5.55
CA THR A 112 -21.33 -14.80 -5.95
C THR A 112 -19.86 -14.80 -6.39
N GLY A 113 -19.30 -13.62 -6.67
CA GLY A 113 -18.00 -13.45 -7.33
C GLY A 113 -18.09 -13.45 -8.86
N MET A 114 -19.26 -13.75 -9.43
CA MET A 114 -19.46 -13.86 -10.89
C MET A 114 -20.25 -12.70 -11.49
N GLY A 115 -20.84 -11.82 -10.66
CA GLY A 115 -21.65 -10.70 -11.11
C GLY A 115 -20.81 -9.51 -11.53
N GLN A 116 -21.38 -8.67 -12.39
CA GLN A 116 -20.81 -7.42 -12.89
C GLN A 116 -21.91 -6.37 -13.00
N SER A 117 -21.52 -5.09 -12.94
CA SER A 117 -22.46 -4.01 -13.27
C SER A 117 -22.74 -4.00 -14.78
N SER A 118 -23.77 -3.26 -15.19
CA SER A 118 -24.10 -3.07 -16.61
C SER A 118 -23.12 -2.16 -17.37
N LEU A 119 -22.18 -1.54 -16.69
CA LEU A 119 -21.17 -0.67 -17.31
C LEU A 119 -20.09 -1.52 -18.01
N PRO A 120 -19.44 -0.97 -19.06
CA PRO A 120 -18.29 -1.64 -19.70
C PRO A 120 -17.17 -1.94 -18.71
N ASN A 121 -16.36 -2.95 -18.97
CA ASN A 121 -15.18 -3.23 -18.17
C ASN A 121 -14.18 -2.07 -18.19
N LEU A 122 -13.41 -1.95 -17.13
CA LEU A 122 -12.37 -0.94 -16.98
C LEU A 122 -11.10 -1.38 -17.71
N GLN A 123 -10.45 -0.42 -18.36
CA GLN A 123 -9.06 -0.60 -18.73
C GLN A 123 -8.19 -0.58 -17.46
N PRO A 124 -7.12 -1.37 -17.40
CA PRO A 124 -6.26 -1.42 -16.23
C PRO A 124 -5.49 -0.10 -16.01
N GLU A 125 -5.47 0.36 -14.78
CA GLU A 125 -4.67 1.50 -14.32
C GLU A 125 -3.63 0.99 -13.29
N PHE A 126 -2.81 0.03 -13.71
CA PHE A 126 -1.81 -0.60 -12.85
C PHE A 126 -0.64 0.31 -12.53
N THR A 127 -0.38 1.29 -13.41
CA THR A 127 0.65 2.31 -13.26
C THR A 127 0.11 3.65 -13.74
N PHE A 128 0.72 4.72 -13.24
CA PHE A 128 0.48 6.09 -13.72
C PHE A 128 1.80 6.83 -13.91
N LYS A 129 1.77 7.98 -14.59
CA LYS A 129 2.95 8.80 -14.83
C LYS A 129 3.10 9.86 -13.75
N ARG A 130 4.20 9.79 -13.00
CA ARG A 130 4.58 10.76 -11.98
C ARG A 130 5.58 11.75 -12.57
N GLY A 131 5.29 13.04 -12.42
CA GLY A 131 6.18 14.15 -12.74
C GLY A 131 6.43 15.04 -11.53
N SER A 132 7.15 16.15 -11.72
CA SER A 132 7.39 17.15 -10.67
C SER A 132 6.12 17.87 -10.22
N ASP A 133 5.07 17.84 -11.03
CA ASP A 133 3.72 18.38 -10.77
C ASP A 133 2.83 17.42 -9.97
N THR A 134 3.25 16.17 -9.79
CA THR A 134 2.50 15.18 -9.01
C THR A 134 2.73 15.45 -7.51
N PRO A 135 1.66 15.63 -6.70
CA PRO A 135 1.79 15.86 -5.26
C PRO A 135 2.23 14.58 -4.55
N PHE A 136 3.51 14.28 -4.63
CA PHE A 136 4.12 13.08 -4.05
C PHE A 136 4.91 13.44 -2.79
N ALA A 137 4.47 12.91 -1.65
CA ALA A 137 5.17 13.04 -0.37
C ALA A 137 6.13 11.87 -0.19
N LEU A 138 7.42 12.11 -0.38
CA LEU A 138 8.49 11.09 -0.26
C LEU A 138 8.59 10.57 1.18
N VAL A 139 8.60 9.26 1.33
CA VAL A 139 8.84 8.53 2.59
C VAL A 139 10.24 7.93 2.59
N PHE A 140 10.57 7.17 1.56
CA PHE A 140 11.82 6.42 1.48
C PHE A 140 12.37 6.44 0.05
N LYS A 141 13.70 6.46 -0.06
CA LYS A 141 14.40 6.36 -1.35
C LYS A 141 15.41 5.22 -1.28
N SER A 142 15.25 4.26 -2.17
CA SER A 142 16.20 3.16 -2.39
C SER A 142 16.90 3.33 -3.74
N ASN A 143 17.80 2.39 -4.08
CA ASN A 143 18.47 2.38 -5.37
C ASN A 143 17.47 2.16 -6.52
N GLY A 144 17.05 3.24 -7.17
CA GLY A 144 16.18 3.21 -8.36
C GLY A 144 14.68 3.30 -8.07
N ALA A 145 14.24 3.31 -6.81
CA ALA A 145 12.84 3.45 -6.43
C ALA A 145 12.64 4.51 -5.34
N GLU A 146 11.47 5.13 -5.33
CA GLU A 146 11.00 6.06 -4.31
C GLU A 146 9.64 5.59 -3.81
N GLU A 147 9.48 5.52 -2.49
CA GLU A 147 8.22 5.20 -1.84
C GLU A 147 7.65 6.45 -1.16
N GLY A 148 6.34 6.62 -1.21
CA GLY A 148 5.70 7.80 -0.64
C GLY A 148 4.18 7.76 -0.76
N TYR A 149 3.57 8.93 -0.65
CA TYR A 149 2.13 9.09 -0.74
C TYR A 149 1.73 10.02 -1.87
N VAL A 150 0.64 9.65 -2.57
CA VAL A 150 -0.18 10.56 -3.39
C VAL A 150 -1.54 10.64 -2.71
N GLY A 151 -1.89 11.79 -2.14
CA GLY A 151 -3.00 11.86 -1.20
C GLY A 151 -2.79 10.95 0.01
N SER A 152 -3.70 10.01 0.28
CA SER A 152 -3.52 8.95 1.29
C SER A 152 -3.04 7.63 0.70
N LEU A 153 -3.01 7.48 -0.62
CA LEU A 153 -2.59 6.25 -1.27
C LEU A 153 -1.07 6.07 -1.15
N PRO A 154 -0.59 4.96 -0.57
CA PRO A 154 0.82 4.61 -0.61
C PRO A 154 1.21 4.22 -2.04
N VAL A 155 2.34 4.74 -2.50
CA VAL A 155 2.81 4.65 -3.89
C VAL A 155 4.28 4.29 -3.90
N VAL A 156 4.64 3.36 -4.77
CA VAL A 156 6.02 3.12 -5.21
C VAL A 156 6.22 3.75 -6.58
N SER A 157 7.34 4.38 -6.79
CA SER A 157 7.70 5.06 -8.03
C SER A 157 9.12 4.71 -8.44
N GLN A 158 9.39 4.68 -9.72
CA GLN A 158 10.77 4.82 -10.19
C GLN A 158 11.36 6.13 -9.67
N SER A 159 12.69 6.16 -9.49
CA SER A 159 13.37 7.40 -9.09
C SER A 159 13.13 8.51 -10.12
N MET A 160 12.82 9.73 -9.62
CA MET A 160 12.68 10.91 -10.48
C MET A 160 13.97 11.25 -11.28
N ASP A 161 15.12 10.74 -10.84
CA ASP A 161 16.38 10.90 -11.60
C ASP A 161 16.27 10.28 -13.01
N LEU A 162 15.45 9.22 -13.16
CA LEU A 162 15.17 8.61 -14.47
C LEU A 162 14.31 9.50 -15.37
N GLY A 163 13.56 10.45 -14.82
CA GLY A 163 12.79 11.42 -15.61
C GLY A 163 13.66 12.31 -16.49
N LEU A 164 14.95 12.44 -16.19
CA LEU A 164 15.89 13.13 -17.07
C LEU A 164 16.14 12.38 -18.40
N LEU A 165 15.81 11.09 -18.44
CA LEU A 165 15.98 10.23 -19.62
C LEU A 165 14.68 10.05 -20.43
N THR A 166 13.55 10.56 -19.95
CA THR A 166 12.25 10.48 -20.60
C THR A 166 11.89 11.82 -21.29
N VAL A 167 11.13 11.75 -22.38
CA VAL A 167 10.76 12.94 -23.18
C VAL A 167 9.84 13.87 -22.41
N ASP A 168 8.94 13.29 -21.58
CA ASP A 168 7.94 14.01 -20.80
C ASP A 168 8.39 14.31 -19.35
N HIS A 169 9.64 13.99 -19.01
CA HIS A 169 10.20 14.11 -17.66
C HIS A 169 9.37 13.41 -16.58
N ARG A 170 8.67 12.33 -16.94
CA ARG A 170 7.84 11.53 -16.04
C ARG A 170 8.40 10.12 -15.91
N VAL A 171 8.12 9.51 -14.77
CA VAL A 171 8.50 8.14 -14.43
C VAL A 171 7.26 7.31 -14.13
N ASP A 172 7.38 5.99 -14.17
CA ASP A 172 6.29 5.10 -13.78
C ASP A 172 6.16 5.05 -12.26
N ALA A 173 4.92 5.10 -11.81
CA ALA A 173 4.53 4.95 -10.41
C ALA A 173 3.29 4.05 -10.31
N TRP A 174 3.08 3.43 -9.14
CA TRP A 174 1.95 2.54 -8.90
C TRP A 174 1.56 2.55 -7.43
N GLY A 175 0.29 2.32 -7.14
CA GLY A 175 -0.17 2.09 -5.77
C GLY A 175 0.38 0.78 -5.22
N THR A 176 0.88 0.79 -3.99
CA THR A 176 1.34 -0.42 -3.29
C THR A 176 0.35 -0.84 -2.22
N TYR A 177 0.19 -2.15 -2.04
CA TYR A 177 -0.92 -2.72 -1.27
C TYR A 177 -0.59 -2.83 0.22
N CYS A 178 -0.54 -1.69 0.90
CA CYS A 178 -0.55 -1.62 2.36
C CYS A 178 -1.97 -1.92 2.93
N ALA A 179 -2.06 -2.18 4.22
CA ALA A 179 -3.34 -2.28 4.91
C ALA A 179 -4.24 -1.07 4.61
N GLY A 180 -5.50 -1.33 4.32
CA GLY A 180 -6.49 -0.33 3.97
C GLY A 180 -6.49 0.12 2.51
N VAL A 181 -5.57 -0.31 1.66
CA VAL A 181 -5.61 0.00 0.21
C VAL A 181 -6.76 -0.76 -0.46
N LEU A 182 -7.44 -0.07 -1.38
CA LEU A 182 -8.51 -0.65 -2.19
C LEU A 182 -8.00 -0.94 -3.59
N GLY A 183 -8.32 -2.14 -4.10
CA GLY A 183 -7.99 -2.57 -5.47
C GLY A 183 -9.22 -3.04 -6.24
N ILE A 184 -9.26 -2.77 -7.56
CA ILE A 184 -10.28 -3.34 -8.45
C ILE A 184 -10.01 -4.84 -8.62
N ALA A 185 -11.01 -5.67 -8.31
CA ALA A 185 -10.95 -7.10 -8.57
C ALA A 185 -11.14 -7.39 -10.06
N ARG A 186 -10.44 -8.39 -10.58
CA ARG A 186 -10.46 -8.80 -11.99
C ARG A 186 -10.29 -10.31 -12.14
N ALA A 187 -10.69 -10.84 -13.29
CA ALA A 187 -10.33 -12.19 -13.72
C ALA A 187 -8.92 -12.22 -14.36
N ASP A 188 -8.58 -13.25 -15.11
CA ASP A 188 -7.26 -13.39 -15.74
C ASP A 188 -6.96 -12.27 -16.75
N ASP A 189 -8.00 -11.84 -17.51
CA ASP A 189 -7.86 -10.69 -18.40
C ASP A 189 -7.64 -9.40 -17.58
N PRO A 190 -6.55 -8.68 -17.77
CA PRO A 190 -6.30 -7.40 -17.11
C PRO A 190 -7.42 -6.37 -17.29
N ALA A 191 -8.14 -6.39 -18.41
CA ALA A 191 -9.24 -5.48 -18.72
C ALA A 191 -10.61 -6.01 -18.29
N SER A 192 -10.69 -6.98 -17.37
CA SER A 192 -11.93 -7.54 -16.86
C SER A 192 -12.48 -6.86 -15.59
N GLY A 193 -11.77 -5.88 -15.04
CA GLY A 193 -12.25 -5.10 -13.89
C GLY A 193 -13.59 -4.43 -14.17
N ASN A 194 -14.54 -4.46 -13.22
CA ASN A 194 -15.86 -3.87 -13.42
C ASN A 194 -16.40 -3.18 -12.16
N SER A 195 -17.17 -3.88 -11.33
CA SER A 195 -17.78 -3.35 -10.09
C SER A 195 -17.14 -3.91 -8.83
N GLN A 196 -16.55 -5.09 -8.91
CA GLN A 196 -15.98 -5.75 -7.75
C GLN A 196 -14.66 -5.09 -7.34
N PHE A 197 -14.47 -4.96 -6.04
CA PHE A 197 -13.25 -4.44 -5.45
C PHE A 197 -12.91 -5.18 -4.15
N PHE A 198 -11.69 -5.01 -3.68
CA PHE A 198 -11.25 -5.55 -2.41
C PHE A 198 -10.57 -4.48 -1.55
N LEU A 199 -10.62 -4.69 -0.23
CA LEU A 199 -9.97 -3.86 0.77
C LEU A 199 -8.91 -4.71 1.48
N MET A 200 -7.70 -4.20 1.60
CA MET A 200 -6.61 -4.91 2.25
C MET A 200 -6.80 -4.91 3.78
N ARG A 201 -6.76 -6.09 4.38
CA ARG A 201 -6.75 -6.26 5.85
C ARG A 201 -5.36 -6.00 6.42
N THR A 202 -4.33 -6.46 5.71
CA THR A 202 -2.93 -6.35 6.11
C THR A 202 -2.08 -5.82 4.96
N ASN A 203 -0.83 -5.51 5.24
CA ASN A 203 0.14 -5.25 4.18
C ASN A 203 0.30 -6.52 3.34
N ALA A 204 0.20 -6.39 2.02
CA ALA A 204 0.45 -7.48 1.10
C ALA A 204 1.96 -7.73 0.98
N THR A 205 2.57 -8.20 2.06
CA THR A 205 3.98 -8.59 2.07
C THR A 205 4.12 -10.05 1.68
N SER A 206 4.82 -10.32 0.59
CA SER A 206 5.30 -11.67 0.28
C SER A 206 6.40 -12.08 1.28
N PRO A 207 6.56 -13.38 1.59
CA PRO A 207 7.67 -13.87 2.42
C PRO A 207 9.06 -13.48 1.90
N ASP A 208 9.17 -13.12 0.63
CA ASP A 208 10.38 -12.65 -0.08
C ASP A 208 10.45 -11.12 -0.19
N GLY A 209 9.63 -10.37 0.57
CA GLY A 209 9.67 -8.91 0.67
C GLY A 209 8.90 -8.17 -0.42
N GLY A 210 8.15 -8.87 -1.26
CA GLY A 210 7.27 -8.26 -2.27
C GLY A 210 5.80 -8.17 -1.80
N SER A 211 5.00 -7.36 -2.46
CA SER A 211 3.56 -7.22 -2.21
C SER A 211 2.80 -8.36 -2.86
N HIS A 212 2.63 -9.53 -2.28
CA HIS A 212 1.85 -10.69 -2.81
C HIS A 212 1.59 -10.73 -4.34
N GLY A 213 2.46 -10.10 -5.14
CA GLY A 213 2.29 -9.96 -6.57
C GLY A 213 1.13 -9.04 -7.00
N LEU A 214 0.57 -8.20 -6.11
CA LEU A 214 -0.53 -7.28 -6.46
C LEU A 214 -0.07 -6.01 -7.14
N ASP A 215 1.10 -5.48 -6.78
CA ASP A 215 1.69 -4.28 -7.37
C ASP A 215 1.86 -4.46 -8.88
N LYS A 216 1.42 -3.47 -9.66
CA LYS A 216 1.39 -3.49 -11.14
C LYS A 216 0.54 -4.61 -11.76
N GLN A 217 -0.22 -5.34 -10.96
CA GLN A 217 -1.13 -6.41 -11.41
C GLN A 217 -2.60 -6.06 -11.17
N TYR A 218 -2.86 -5.17 -10.22
CA TYR A 218 -4.20 -4.69 -9.90
C TYR A 218 -4.21 -3.17 -9.81
N THR A 219 -5.35 -2.56 -10.12
CA THR A 219 -5.55 -1.11 -10.04
C THR A 219 -5.83 -0.70 -8.60
N ALA A 220 -4.87 -0.06 -7.94
CA ALA A 220 -5.05 0.55 -6.61
C ALA A 220 -5.69 1.93 -6.76
N PHE A 221 -6.90 2.14 -6.21
CA PHE A 221 -7.70 3.33 -6.50
C PHE A 221 -8.09 4.15 -5.26
N GLY A 222 -7.68 3.75 -4.07
CA GLY A 222 -8.01 4.47 -2.84
C GLY A 222 -7.48 3.79 -1.59
N ARG A 223 -7.75 4.43 -0.44
CA ARG A 223 -7.35 3.92 0.87
C ARG A 223 -8.39 4.20 1.94
N VAL A 224 -8.55 3.26 2.88
CA VAL A 224 -9.30 3.44 4.12
C VAL A 224 -8.60 4.49 4.99
N LEU A 225 -9.35 5.51 5.39
CA LEU A 225 -8.89 6.55 6.31
C LEU A 225 -9.27 6.24 7.76
N ALA A 226 -10.47 5.64 7.94
CA ALA A 226 -10.97 5.23 9.25
C ALA A 226 -11.83 3.96 9.09
N GLY A 227 -11.86 3.10 10.10
CA GLY A 227 -12.62 1.85 10.10
C GLY A 227 -11.83 0.64 9.61
N GLN A 228 -10.50 0.62 9.73
CA GLN A 228 -9.70 -0.57 9.46
C GLN A 228 -10.10 -1.72 10.40
N ASP A 229 -10.38 -1.43 11.66
CA ASP A 229 -10.91 -2.37 12.65
C ASP A 229 -12.28 -2.96 12.24
N VAL A 230 -13.09 -2.18 11.53
CA VAL A 230 -14.36 -2.65 10.95
C VAL A 230 -14.10 -3.66 9.83
N ILE A 231 -13.12 -3.38 8.95
CA ILE A 231 -12.67 -4.30 7.89
C ILE A 231 -12.16 -5.60 8.52
N ASP A 232 -11.30 -5.49 9.51
CA ASP A 232 -10.71 -6.66 10.20
C ASP A 232 -11.77 -7.51 10.94
N ALA A 233 -12.93 -6.92 11.28
CA ALA A 233 -14.06 -7.60 11.92
C ALA A 233 -15.05 -8.27 10.95
N ILE A 234 -14.91 -8.10 9.63
CA ILE A 234 -15.73 -8.77 8.62
C ILE A 234 -15.50 -10.28 8.69
N LYS A 235 -16.59 -11.04 8.62
CA LYS A 235 -16.56 -12.50 8.70
C LYS A 235 -15.74 -13.12 7.57
N THR A 236 -14.77 -13.94 7.91
CA THR A 236 -13.88 -14.63 6.96
C THR A 236 -14.54 -15.83 6.30
N GLY A 237 -14.08 -16.16 5.09
CA GLY A 237 -14.48 -17.34 4.32
C GLY A 237 -14.22 -17.18 2.83
N GLU A 238 -14.02 -18.29 2.13
CA GLU A 238 -13.77 -18.38 0.69
C GLU A 238 -14.53 -19.57 0.09
N PRO A 239 -15.84 -19.43 -0.24
CA PRO A 239 -16.70 -18.27 -0.03
C PRO A 239 -17.11 -18.06 1.45
N VAL A 240 -17.54 -16.83 1.77
CA VAL A 240 -18.08 -16.53 3.11
C VAL A 240 -19.43 -17.21 3.30
N ALA A 241 -19.56 -17.99 4.40
CA ALA A 241 -20.81 -18.66 4.71
C ALA A 241 -21.93 -17.67 5.11
N GLN A 242 -23.15 -17.95 4.68
CA GLN A 242 -24.32 -17.12 5.02
C GLN A 242 -24.61 -17.16 6.55
N PRO A 243 -25.16 -16.09 7.14
CA PRO A 243 -25.26 -14.76 6.53
C PRO A 243 -23.90 -14.09 6.39
N GLN A 244 -23.68 -13.42 5.27
CA GLN A 244 -22.49 -12.60 5.03
C GLN A 244 -22.64 -11.23 5.70
N ASP A 245 -21.52 -10.63 6.09
CA ASP A 245 -21.49 -9.20 6.36
C ASP A 245 -21.70 -8.41 5.06
N LYS A 246 -22.27 -7.22 5.17
CA LYS A 246 -22.74 -6.44 4.00
C LYS A 246 -22.33 -4.98 4.10
N MET A 247 -22.15 -4.37 2.95
CA MET A 247 -22.24 -2.93 2.80
C MET A 247 -23.73 -2.55 2.82
N LEU A 248 -24.20 -1.88 3.87
CA LEU A 248 -25.59 -1.43 4.00
C LEU A 248 -25.85 -0.25 3.07
N SER A 249 -24.92 0.67 2.99
CA SER A 249 -24.91 1.79 2.03
C SER A 249 -23.52 2.25 1.69
N VAL A 250 -23.33 2.76 0.46
CA VAL A 250 -22.11 3.42 0.02
C VAL A 250 -22.49 4.80 -0.54
N LYS A 251 -21.90 5.86 0.02
CA LYS A 251 -22.24 7.24 -0.36
C LYS A 251 -20.98 8.05 -0.62
N VAL A 252 -21.01 8.86 -1.68
CA VAL A 252 -20.01 9.90 -1.91
C VAL A 252 -20.31 11.05 -0.96
N VAL A 253 -19.31 11.52 -0.22
CA VAL A 253 -19.49 12.56 0.81
C VAL A 253 -20.03 13.86 0.20
N ALA A 254 -19.58 14.23 -1.01
CA ALA A 254 -20.09 15.42 -1.71
C ALA A 254 -21.59 15.40 -1.95
N ASP A 255 -22.19 14.21 -2.10
CA ASP A 255 -23.62 14.04 -2.39
C ASP A 255 -24.48 13.97 -1.11
N MET A 256 -23.84 13.95 0.07
CA MET A 256 -24.55 13.94 1.35
C MET A 256 -24.99 15.37 1.74
N PRO A 257 -26.12 15.52 2.49
CA PRO A 257 -26.46 16.78 3.08
C PRO A 257 -25.29 17.35 3.93
N GLU A 258 -25.00 18.62 3.81
CA GLU A 258 -23.85 19.25 4.45
C GLU A 258 -23.74 18.97 5.96
N ALA A 259 -24.89 19.07 6.66
CA ALA A 259 -24.98 18.77 8.09
C ALA A 259 -24.68 17.31 8.48
N SER A 260 -24.65 16.38 7.48
CA SER A 260 -24.38 14.95 7.69
C SER A 260 -23.01 14.51 7.16
N ARG A 261 -22.25 15.45 6.57
CA ARG A 261 -20.91 15.15 6.05
C ARG A 261 -19.93 14.98 7.19
N PRO A 262 -19.11 13.91 7.17
CA PRO A 262 -18.01 13.82 8.12
C PRO A 262 -16.98 14.93 7.85
N HIS A 263 -16.53 15.60 8.88
CA HIS A 263 -15.39 16.50 8.80
C HIS A 263 -14.12 15.69 8.92
N VAL A 264 -13.42 15.53 7.80
CA VAL A 264 -12.24 14.66 7.68
C VAL A 264 -11.00 15.49 7.51
N ARG A 265 -9.99 15.26 8.35
CA ARG A 265 -8.65 15.80 8.19
C ARG A 265 -7.63 14.68 8.25
N VAL A 266 -6.66 14.71 7.37
CA VAL A 266 -5.57 13.72 7.28
C VAL A 266 -4.26 14.45 7.42
N VAL A 267 -3.35 13.96 8.26
CA VAL A 267 -2.01 14.55 8.33
C VAL A 267 -1.35 14.44 6.96
N ASP A 268 -0.89 15.58 6.46
CA ASP A 268 -0.10 15.65 5.24
C ASP A 268 1.29 15.07 5.51
N ALA A 269 1.66 14.02 4.77
CA ALA A 269 2.98 13.39 4.88
C ALA A 269 4.14 14.38 4.58
N SER A 270 3.89 15.42 3.80
CA SER A 270 4.86 16.48 3.47
C SER A 270 4.95 17.57 4.53
N SER A 271 4.03 17.63 5.50
CA SER A 271 4.05 18.58 6.61
C SER A 271 5.26 18.37 7.53
N PRO A 272 5.64 19.36 8.35
CA PRO A 272 6.70 19.18 9.35
C PRO A 272 6.45 17.98 10.26
N TRP A 273 5.21 17.82 10.75
CA TRP A 273 4.84 16.69 11.60
C TRP A 273 4.87 15.35 10.84
N GLY A 274 4.36 15.33 9.59
CA GLY A 274 4.36 14.14 8.73
C GLY A 274 5.78 13.64 8.47
N ARG A 275 6.71 14.53 8.11
CA ARG A 275 8.13 14.19 7.93
C ARG A 275 8.76 13.66 9.22
N ALA A 276 8.46 14.28 10.37
CA ALA A 276 8.94 13.77 11.65
C ALA A 276 8.35 12.39 11.99
N ALA A 277 7.10 12.11 11.60
CA ALA A 277 6.49 10.80 11.76
C ALA A 277 7.18 9.73 10.89
N ILE A 278 7.53 10.06 9.65
CA ILE A 278 8.30 9.19 8.75
C ILE A 278 9.65 8.82 9.37
N ILE A 279 10.42 9.82 9.83
CA ILE A 279 11.71 9.60 10.49
C ILE A 279 11.58 8.71 11.74
N ARG A 280 10.50 8.91 12.53
CA ARG A 280 10.25 8.06 13.69
C ARG A 280 9.90 6.63 13.30
N ALA A 281 9.10 6.44 12.27
CA ALA A 281 8.73 5.12 11.76
C ALA A 281 9.96 4.37 11.24
N GLU A 282 10.81 5.04 10.45
CA GLU A 282 12.08 4.49 9.96
C GLU A 282 13.01 4.09 11.12
N ALA A 283 13.17 4.95 12.12
CA ALA A 283 14.02 4.68 13.28
C ALA A 283 13.49 3.53 14.18
N ALA A 284 12.18 3.28 14.15
CA ALA A 284 11.54 2.20 14.91
C ALA A 284 11.52 0.86 14.15
N SER A 285 11.71 0.88 12.84
CA SER A 285 11.72 -0.28 11.96
C SER A 285 13.13 -0.82 11.77
N ASN A 286 13.25 -2.08 11.30
CA ASN A 286 14.51 -2.58 10.79
C ASN A 286 14.80 -1.83 9.46
N PRO A 287 15.96 -1.16 9.31
CA PRO A 287 16.25 -0.36 8.11
C PRO A 287 16.20 -1.13 6.79
N VAL A 288 16.32 -2.46 6.84
CA VAL A 288 16.26 -3.32 5.64
C VAL A 288 14.82 -3.58 5.21
N ASP A 289 13.87 -3.53 6.15
CA ASP A 289 12.47 -3.91 5.94
C ASP A 289 11.52 -2.70 5.95
N PHE A 290 12.04 -1.49 6.17
CA PHE A 290 11.22 -0.27 6.22
C PHE A 290 10.59 0.07 4.86
N THR A 291 9.29 0.31 4.86
CA THR A 291 8.49 0.65 3.68
C THR A 291 7.50 1.78 3.99
N VAL A 292 6.86 2.32 2.97
CA VAL A 292 5.78 3.29 3.12
C VAL A 292 4.61 2.73 3.97
N CYS A 293 4.44 1.40 4.02
CA CYS A 293 3.38 0.74 4.80
C CYS A 293 3.57 0.87 6.33
N ASP A 294 4.78 1.13 6.79
CA ASP A 294 5.11 1.27 8.22
C ASP A 294 4.76 2.64 8.78
N VAL A 295 4.50 3.61 7.90
CA VAL A 295 4.17 4.98 8.29
C VAL A 295 2.68 5.12 8.57
N LYS A 296 2.33 5.48 9.81
CA LYS A 296 0.95 5.76 10.22
C LYS A 296 0.74 7.27 10.31
N LEU A 297 -0.10 7.79 9.43
CA LEU A 297 -0.52 9.18 9.43
C LEU A 297 -1.87 9.31 10.15
N PRO A 298 -1.98 10.17 11.17
CA PRO A 298 -3.24 10.40 11.88
C PRO A 298 -4.34 10.92 10.97
N VAL A 299 -5.55 10.43 11.22
CA VAL A 299 -6.79 10.89 10.59
C VAL A 299 -7.74 11.34 11.70
N GLU A 300 -8.34 12.49 11.54
CA GLU A 300 -9.41 13.00 12.39
C GLU A 300 -10.73 12.97 11.63
N VAL A 301 -11.75 12.39 12.24
CA VAL A 301 -13.11 12.36 11.74
C VAL A 301 -14.04 12.91 12.83
N LYS A 302 -14.78 13.97 12.51
CA LYS A 302 -15.75 14.61 13.42
C LYS A 302 -17.13 14.63 12.81
#